data_7b343c9cf68668a9169467120553a3e7
#
_entry.id   7b343c9cf68668a9169467120553a3e7
#
_cell.length_a   1.000
_cell.length_b   1.000
_cell.length_c   1.000
_cell.angle_alpha   90.00
_cell.angle_beta   90.00
_cell.angle_gamma   90.00
#
_symmetry.space_group_name_H-M   'P 1'
#
loop_
_entity.id
_entity.type
_entity.pdbx_description
1 polymer ?
#
loop_
_entity_poly.entity_id
_entity_poly.type
_entity_poly.pdbx_seq_one_letter_code
_entity_poly.pdbx_strand_id
1 'polypeptide(L)'
;MNEVIYYEIEKEKWCEIKYLDTIISYLNEKITDYSIIVTPNQYILPKTKYSKIIVILTGDELGQFSLNNYNNPNIKIFRFFNRIGSYDNKTIFPIPPGYNWTMHNDYSKQMIKMYPEKKLSERKYDISFLGQPLPWRTEIFNKLNQFSNKYNILSNISPSFRTGIHIDEYYKIMGDTKIALAPDGTSVDTFRYVEAFGSGCIVLTTKKDDIWYYRNSPTFYINSWSELNENLIGNILSMNLDELYEKNLKYYNDILSEKAVAEYIFKNLTV
;
A
#
# COMPACT_ATOMS: atom_id res chain seq x y z
N MET A 1 1.95 -0.38 -29.60
CA MET A 1 1.56 -1.37 -28.55
C MET A 1 2.78 -1.59 -27.68
N ASN A 2 2.63 -1.57 -26.36
CA ASN A 2 3.74 -1.81 -25.43
C ASN A 2 4.06 -3.32 -25.32
N GLU A 3 5.28 -3.62 -24.90
CA GLU A 3 5.69 -4.94 -24.44
C GLU A 3 5.60 -4.98 -22.91
N VAL A 4 5.03 -6.03 -22.34
CA VAL A 4 4.96 -6.20 -20.87
C VAL A 4 5.67 -7.50 -20.48
N ILE A 5 6.67 -7.39 -19.61
CA ILE A 5 7.51 -8.51 -19.16
C ILE A 5 7.42 -8.61 -17.63
N TYR A 6 6.91 -9.72 -17.12
CA TYR A 6 6.99 -10.10 -15.73
C TYR A 6 8.26 -10.93 -15.55
N TYR A 7 9.32 -10.30 -15.04
CA TYR A 7 10.64 -10.90 -14.95
C TYR A 7 10.91 -11.38 -13.52
N GLU A 8 11.28 -12.66 -13.38
CA GLU A 8 11.47 -13.33 -12.09
C GLU A 8 10.23 -13.29 -11.17
N ILE A 9 9.06 -13.15 -11.76
CA ILE A 9 7.76 -13.16 -11.07
C ILE A 9 6.91 -14.31 -11.60
N GLU A 10 6.51 -15.20 -10.70
CA GLU A 10 5.39 -16.09 -10.95
C GLU A 10 4.10 -15.29 -10.76
N LYS A 11 3.54 -14.78 -11.86
CA LYS A 11 2.45 -13.81 -11.87
C LYS A 11 1.28 -14.22 -10.98
N GLU A 12 0.94 -15.52 -11.00
CA GLU A 12 -0.17 -16.08 -10.25
C GLU A 12 0.07 -16.11 -8.73
N LYS A 13 1.30 -16.01 -8.30
CA LYS A 13 1.70 -16.06 -6.88
C LYS A 13 2.07 -14.70 -6.30
N TRP A 14 2.06 -13.64 -7.12
CA TRP A 14 2.49 -12.32 -6.68
C TRP A 14 1.33 -11.52 -6.08
N CYS A 15 1.52 -11.01 -4.86
CA CYS A 15 0.42 -10.41 -4.09
C CYS A 15 -0.10 -9.08 -4.66
N GLU A 16 0.71 -8.32 -5.37
CA GLU A 16 0.34 -7.02 -5.93
C GLU A 16 -0.14 -7.10 -7.38
N ILE A 17 -0.26 -8.31 -7.94
CA ILE A 17 -0.45 -8.49 -9.38
C ILE A 17 -1.68 -7.76 -9.93
N LYS A 18 -2.79 -7.76 -9.20
CA LYS A 18 -4.02 -7.06 -9.62
C LYS A 18 -3.83 -5.56 -9.70
N TYR A 19 -3.19 -4.99 -8.70
CA TYR A 19 -2.87 -3.56 -8.66
C TYR A 19 -1.98 -3.19 -9.84
N LEU A 20 -0.94 -3.99 -10.09
CA LEU A 20 0.00 -3.80 -11.20
C LEU A 20 -0.65 -3.95 -12.56
N ASP A 21 -1.43 -5.02 -12.78
CA ASP A 21 -2.12 -5.25 -14.05
C ASP A 21 -3.06 -4.09 -14.39
N THR A 22 -3.73 -3.54 -13.38
CA THR A 22 -4.63 -2.39 -13.57
C THR A 22 -3.85 -1.12 -13.91
N ILE A 23 -2.74 -0.85 -13.22
CA ILE A 23 -1.83 0.28 -13.55
C ILE A 23 -1.33 0.13 -14.99
N ILE A 24 -0.86 -1.05 -15.38
CA ILE A 24 -0.34 -1.32 -16.73
C ILE A 24 -1.42 -1.14 -17.78
N SER A 25 -2.66 -1.54 -17.48
CA SER A 25 -3.80 -1.30 -18.38
C SER A 25 -4.01 0.18 -18.65
N TYR A 26 -4.04 1.01 -17.61
CA TYR A 26 -4.13 2.48 -17.77
C TYR A 26 -2.95 3.08 -18.52
N LEU A 27 -1.73 2.58 -18.29
CA LEU A 27 -0.54 3.04 -19.02
C LEU A 27 -0.65 2.69 -20.52
N ASN A 28 -1.14 1.50 -20.86
CA ASN A 28 -1.29 1.05 -22.24
C ASN A 28 -2.28 1.90 -23.05
N GLU A 29 -3.20 2.59 -22.38
CA GLU A 29 -4.10 3.56 -23.03
C GLU A 29 -3.40 4.89 -23.36
N LYS A 30 -2.28 5.22 -22.71
CA LYS A 30 -1.63 6.52 -22.76
C LYS A 30 -0.29 6.55 -23.48
N ILE A 31 0.43 5.43 -23.46
CA ILE A 31 1.79 5.32 -24.04
C ILE A 31 1.87 4.18 -25.05
N THR A 32 2.79 4.32 -26.01
CA THR A 32 3.15 3.29 -26.98
C THR A 32 4.65 3.17 -27.10
N ASP A 33 5.13 2.02 -27.57
CA ASP A 33 6.54 1.76 -27.86
C ASP A 33 7.47 1.82 -26.65
N TYR A 34 6.94 1.33 -25.52
CA TYR A 34 7.69 1.08 -24.29
C TYR A 34 7.78 -0.43 -23.99
N SER A 35 8.89 -0.83 -23.37
CA SER A 35 8.98 -2.10 -22.66
C SER A 35 8.75 -1.85 -21.18
N ILE A 36 7.69 -2.45 -20.62
CA ILE A 36 7.32 -2.36 -19.21
C ILE A 36 7.78 -3.65 -18.53
N ILE A 37 8.74 -3.54 -17.63
CA ILE A 37 9.30 -4.67 -16.89
C ILE A 37 8.83 -4.59 -15.45
N VAL A 38 8.16 -5.63 -14.97
CA VAL A 38 7.78 -5.80 -13.56
C VAL A 38 8.71 -6.84 -12.95
N THR A 39 9.42 -6.49 -11.89
CA THR A 39 10.44 -7.37 -11.29
C THR A 39 10.61 -7.13 -9.78
N PRO A 40 10.85 -8.16 -8.98
CA PRO A 40 11.21 -8.01 -7.56
C PRO A 40 12.67 -7.57 -7.37
N ASN A 41 13.53 -7.94 -8.32
CA ASN A 41 14.96 -7.69 -8.31
C ASN A 41 15.41 -7.16 -9.67
N GLN A 42 16.53 -6.43 -9.73
CA GLN A 42 17.05 -5.93 -11.00
C GLN A 42 18.56 -5.83 -11.07
N TYR A 43 19.20 -6.91 -10.88
CA TYR A 43 20.63 -6.99 -11.18
C TYR A 43 20.89 -7.03 -12.69
N ILE A 44 19.98 -7.62 -13.46
CA ILE A 44 20.08 -7.72 -14.93
C ILE A 44 18.65 -7.56 -15.49
N LEU A 45 18.47 -6.62 -16.41
CA LEU A 45 17.20 -6.52 -17.14
C LEU A 45 17.15 -7.53 -18.29
N PRO A 46 15.96 -8.09 -18.61
CA PRO A 46 15.79 -8.94 -19.77
C PRO A 46 16.02 -8.15 -21.08
N LYS A 47 16.21 -8.85 -22.18
CA LYS A 47 16.20 -8.22 -23.51
C LYS A 47 14.80 -7.66 -23.77
N THR A 48 14.74 -6.43 -24.29
CA THR A 48 13.51 -5.69 -24.56
C THR A 48 13.36 -5.39 -26.04
N LYS A 49 12.12 -5.30 -26.48
CA LYS A 49 11.75 -4.90 -27.84
C LYS A 49 11.99 -3.42 -28.08
N TYR A 50 11.70 -2.58 -27.10
CA TYR A 50 11.79 -1.12 -27.20
C TYR A 50 12.95 -0.58 -26.39
N SER A 51 13.54 0.52 -26.85
CA SER A 51 14.64 1.19 -26.14
C SER A 51 14.17 2.04 -24.96
N LYS A 52 12.89 2.47 -24.95
CA LYS A 52 12.26 3.16 -23.81
C LYS A 52 11.75 2.12 -22.83
N ILE A 53 12.25 2.17 -21.60
CA ILE A 53 12.00 1.12 -20.61
C ILE A 53 11.41 1.72 -19.34
N ILE A 54 10.31 1.14 -18.90
CA ILE A 54 9.72 1.37 -17.57
C ILE A 54 9.99 0.14 -16.73
N VAL A 55 10.66 0.31 -15.60
CA VAL A 55 10.85 -0.76 -14.60
C VAL A 55 9.93 -0.48 -13.43
N ILE A 56 9.08 -1.44 -13.09
CA ILE A 56 8.30 -1.42 -11.85
C ILE A 56 8.94 -2.41 -10.89
N LEU A 57 9.58 -1.86 -9.85
CA LEU A 57 10.33 -2.62 -8.85
C LEU A 57 9.43 -2.93 -7.65
N THR A 58 9.15 -4.21 -7.41
CA THR A 58 8.13 -4.63 -6.44
C THR A 58 8.68 -5.29 -5.16
N GLY A 59 9.92 -5.77 -5.14
CA GLY A 59 10.40 -6.66 -4.07
C GLY A 59 11.51 -6.12 -3.17
N ASP A 60 12.03 -4.94 -3.41
CA ASP A 60 13.19 -4.42 -2.67
C ASP A 60 12.82 -3.76 -1.34
N GLU A 61 12.17 -4.52 -0.45
CA GLU A 61 11.72 -4.03 0.87
C GLU A 61 12.87 -3.54 1.76
N LEU A 62 14.08 -4.05 1.58
CA LEU A 62 15.25 -3.69 2.38
C LEU A 62 16.04 -2.50 1.81
N GLY A 63 15.69 -2.01 0.62
CA GLY A 63 16.36 -0.87 0.00
C GLY A 63 17.79 -1.17 -0.47
N GLN A 64 18.04 -2.40 -0.91
CA GLN A 64 19.37 -2.86 -1.36
C GLN A 64 19.67 -2.47 -2.81
N PHE A 65 18.69 -1.95 -3.51
CA PHE A 65 18.85 -1.49 -4.87
C PHE A 65 19.88 -0.37 -5.00
N SER A 66 20.82 -0.52 -5.92
CA SER A 66 21.83 0.49 -6.24
C SER A 66 21.59 1.10 -7.61
N LEU A 67 21.49 2.41 -7.68
CA LEU A 67 21.38 3.22 -8.91
C LEU A 67 22.55 3.03 -9.88
N ASN A 68 23.71 2.59 -9.40
CA ASN A 68 24.94 2.56 -10.18
C ASN A 68 24.87 1.65 -11.42
N ASN A 69 23.86 0.78 -11.50
CA ASN A 69 23.68 -0.16 -12.60
C ASN A 69 22.83 0.40 -13.76
N TYR A 70 22.22 1.60 -13.62
CA TYR A 70 21.25 2.11 -14.61
C TYR A 70 21.50 3.55 -15.03
N ASN A 71 22.68 3.81 -15.52
CA ASN A 71 23.00 5.13 -16.12
C ASN A 71 22.53 5.21 -17.59
N ASN A 72 21.24 4.85 -17.82
CA ASN A 72 20.61 4.93 -19.14
C ASN A 72 19.40 5.87 -19.07
N PRO A 73 19.42 7.02 -19.80
CA PRO A 73 18.35 8.01 -19.76
C PRO A 73 16.99 7.49 -20.26
N ASN A 74 17.02 6.39 -21.01
CA ASN A 74 15.81 5.76 -21.53
C ASN A 74 15.12 4.84 -20.51
N ILE A 75 15.69 4.66 -19.32
CA ILE A 75 15.13 3.83 -18.26
C ILE A 75 14.56 4.72 -17.18
N LYS A 76 13.29 4.53 -16.84
CA LYS A 76 12.64 5.10 -15.65
C LYS A 76 12.20 3.96 -14.72
N ILE A 77 12.49 4.10 -13.44
CA ILE A 77 12.22 3.07 -12.43
C ILE A 77 11.16 3.59 -11.48
N PHE A 78 10.08 2.83 -11.30
CA PHE A 78 9.02 3.11 -10.34
C PHE A 78 9.06 2.03 -9.27
N ARG A 79 9.24 2.45 -8.02
CA ARG A 79 9.62 1.56 -6.94
C ARG A 79 8.56 1.52 -5.86
N PHE A 80 8.20 0.31 -5.42
CA PHE A 80 7.50 0.05 -4.16
C PHE A 80 8.46 0.09 -2.96
N PHE A 81 7.92 0.10 -1.74
CA PHE A 81 8.68 -0.02 -0.48
C PHE A 81 9.81 1.02 -0.33
N ASN A 82 9.40 2.27 -0.40
CA ASN A 82 10.31 3.40 -0.44
C ASN A 82 10.90 3.72 0.95
N ARG A 83 12.16 4.16 0.94
CA ARG A 83 12.89 4.69 2.11
C ARG A 83 13.63 5.95 1.69
N ILE A 84 13.99 6.79 2.66
CA ILE A 84 14.85 7.96 2.40
C ILE A 84 16.12 7.48 1.69
N GLY A 85 16.48 8.15 0.57
CA GLY A 85 17.65 7.82 -0.23
C GLY A 85 17.47 6.67 -1.21
N SER A 86 16.29 6.01 -1.26
CA SER A 86 16.03 4.93 -2.21
C SER A 86 15.46 5.41 -3.55
N TYR A 87 15.25 6.72 -3.72
CA TYR A 87 14.72 7.37 -4.92
C TYR A 87 15.37 8.74 -5.11
N ASP A 88 15.38 9.25 -6.34
CA ASP A 88 15.99 10.53 -6.71
C ASP A 88 15.02 11.48 -7.43
N ASN A 89 13.80 11.02 -7.74
CA ASN A 89 12.79 11.72 -8.52
C ASN A 89 13.25 12.19 -9.91
N LYS A 90 14.25 11.52 -10.47
CA LYS A 90 14.76 11.73 -11.84
C LYS A 90 14.80 10.43 -12.62
N THR A 91 15.37 9.40 -12.04
CA THR A 91 15.49 8.05 -12.60
C THR A 91 14.67 7.06 -11.81
N ILE A 92 14.66 7.17 -10.48
CA ILE A 92 13.87 6.35 -9.56
C ILE A 92 12.79 7.21 -8.91
N PHE A 93 11.56 6.77 -9.06
CA PHE A 93 10.36 7.43 -8.56
C PHE A 93 9.64 6.53 -7.54
N PRO A 94 9.31 7.04 -6.36
CA PRO A 94 8.55 6.27 -5.39
C PRO A 94 7.09 6.15 -5.83
N ILE A 95 6.53 4.95 -5.73
CA ILE A 95 5.10 4.69 -5.87
C ILE A 95 4.59 3.86 -4.69
N PRO A 96 3.30 3.99 -4.31
CA PRO A 96 2.75 3.21 -3.20
C PRO A 96 2.72 1.72 -3.54
N PRO A 97 2.88 0.82 -2.54
CA PRO A 97 2.95 -0.63 -2.80
C PRO A 97 1.62 -1.25 -3.25
N GLY A 98 0.53 -0.48 -3.22
CA GLY A 98 -0.78 -0.99 -3.56
C GLY A 98 -1.42 -1.80 -2.45
N TYR A 99 -2.18 -2.81 -2.83
CA TYR A 99 -2.90 -3.69 -1.92
C TYR A 99 -2.56 -5.16 -2.18
N ASN A 100 -2.72 -5.99 -1.15
CA ASN A 100 -2.49 -7.41 -1.24
C ASN A 100 -3.72 -8.12 -1.83
N TRP A 101 -3.52 -8.83 -2.94
CA TRP A 101 -4.55 -9.60 -3.63
C TRP A 101 -4.68 -11.03 -3.09
N THR A 102 -3.59 -11.60 -2.61
CA THR A 102 -3.52 -13.04 -2.29
C THR A 102 -3.09 -13.29 -0.86
N MET A 103 -4.02 -13.73 -0.03
CA MET A 103 -3.70 -14.51 1.15
C MET A 103 -4.06 -15.97 0.85
N HIS A 104 -3.25 -16.93 1.27
CA HIS A 104 -3.51 -18.37 1.17
C HIS A 104 -3.40 -19.03 -0.22
N ASN A 105 -2.68 -18.46 -1.19
CA ASN A 105 -2.45 -19.09 -2.50
C ASN A 105 -3.73 -19.51 -3.27
N ASP A 106 -4.89 -18.95 -2.94
CA ASP A 106 -6.13 -19.20 -3.67
C ASP A 106 -6.36 -18.08 -4.68
N TYR A 107 -5.83 -18.26 -5.88
CA TYR A 107 -5.87 -17.28 -6.98
C TYR A 107 -7.18 -17.30 -7.76
N SER A 108 -8.08 -18.22 -7.42
CA SER A 108 -9.32 -18.45 -8.18
C SER A 108 -10.46 -17.49 -7.82
N LYS A 109 -10.36 -16.76 -6.72
CA LYS A 109 -11.43 -15.90 -6.22
C LYS A 109 -11.31 -14.48 -6.70
N GLN A 110 -12.44 -13.90 -7.11
CA GLN A 110 -12.53 -12.47 -7.41
C GLN A 110 -12.29 -11.65 -6.14
N MET A 111 -11.52 -10.58 -6.26
CA MET A 111 -11.31 -9.63 -5.19
C MET A 111 -12.64 -9.03 -4.73
N ILE A 112 -12.88 -9.06 -3.43
CA ILE A 112 -13.95 -8.25 -2.84
C ILE A 112 -13.58 -6.78 -3.06
N LYS A 113 -14.56 -5.98 -3.41
CA LYS A 113 -14.38 -4.53 -3.52
C LYS A 113 -13.84 -4.01 -2.20
N MET A 114 -12.73 -3.27 -2.25
CA MET A 114 -12.24 -2.53 -1.07
C MET A 114 -13.23 -1.45 -0.62
N TYR A 115 -14.14 -1.03 -1.49
CA TYR A 115 -15.12 0.02 -1.18
C TYR A 115 -16.14 -0.50 -0.17
N PRO A 116 -16.16 0.04 1.03
CA PRO A 116 -17.12 -0.36 2.05
C PRO A 116 -18.51 0.13 1.68
N GLU A 117 -19.51 -0.68 1.98
CA GLU A 117 -20.92 -0.30 1.85
C GLU A 117 -21.37 0.61 3.01
N LYS A 118 -20.55 0.68 4.10
CA LYS A 118 -20.88 1.39 5.34
C LYS A 118 -20.05 2.65 5.51
N LYS A 119 -20.70 3.73 5.92
CA LYS A 119 -20.04 4.93 6.45
C LYS A 119 -19.29 4.61 7.75
N LEU A 120 -18.32 5.44 8.12
CA LEU A 120 -17.54 5.20 9.35
C LEU A 120 -18.42 5.18 10.61
N SER A 121 -19.45 6.02 10.69
CA SER A 121 -20.40 6.06 11.81
C SER A 121 -21.17 4.75 12.02
N GLU A 122 -21.36 3.95 10.96
CA GLU A 122 -22.15 2.72 10.97
C GLU A 122 -21.30 1.46 11.23
N ARG A 123 -19.98 1.59 11.30
CA ARG A 123 -19.04 0.46 11.40
C ARG A 123 -18.97 -0.10 12.80
N LYS A 124 -18.81 -1.44 12.85
CA LYS A 124 -18.82 -2.21 14.09
C LYS A 124 -17.58 -1.97 14.94
N TYR A 125 -16.41 -2.01 14.34
CA TYR A 125 -15.14 -1.96 15.07
C TYR A 125 -14.62 -0.52 15.16
N ASP A 126 -14.35 -0.05 16.37
CA ASP A 126 -13.76 1.26 16.58
C ASP A 126 -12.30 1.27 16.10
N ILE A 127 -11.59 0.17 16.36
CA ILE A 127 -10.19 0.00 15.94
C ILE A 127 -9.99 -1.43 15.44
N SER A 128 -9.19 -1.61 14.38
CA SER A 128 -8.64 -2.91 14.05
C SER A 128 -7.14 -2.89 13.78
N PHE A 129 -6.50 -4.00 14.13
CA PHE A 129 -5.16 -4.33 13.69
C PHE A 129 -5.04 -5.84 13.42
N LEU A 130 -4.86 -6.18 12.16
CA LEU A 130 -4.73 -7.55 11.69
C LEU A 130 -3.33 -7.72 11.10
N GLY A 131 -2.48 -8.57 11.67
CA GLY A 131 -1.14 -8.73 11.14
C GLY A 131 -0.20 -9.59 11.96
N GLN A 132 1.04 -9.68 11.51
CA GLN A 132 2.08 -10.47 12.17
C GLN A 132 2.57 -9.83 13.46
N PRO A 133 2.94 -10.64 14.47
CA PRO A 133 3.51 -10.20 15.74
C PRO A 133 5.00 -9.87 15.60
N LEU A 134 5.34 -8.93 14.71
CA LEU A 134 6.72 -8.46 14.63
C LEU A 134 7.12 -7.77 15.93
N PRO A 135 8.39 -7.87 16.37
CA PRO A 135 8.83 -7.36 17.66
C PRO A 135 8.40 -5.91 17.93
N TRP A 136 8.51 -5.02 16.94
CA TRP A 136 8.11 -3.61 17.04
C TRP A 136 6.61 -3.36 17.02
N ARG A 137 5.78 -4.40 16.77
CA ARG A 137 4.31 -4.35 16.83
C ARG A 137 3.74 -4.87 18.13
N THR A 138 4.56 -5.46 18.99
CA THR A 138 4.12 -6.01 20.29
C THR A 138 3.49 -4.94 21.16
N GLU A 139 4.03 -3.73 21.15
CA GLU A 139 3.47 -2.60 21.90
C GLU A 139 2.04 -2.27 21.45
N ILE A 140 1.74 -2.32 20.16
CA ILE A 140 0.39 -2.08 19.62
C ILE A 140 -0.60 -3.08 20.21
N PHE A 141 -0.28 -4.38 20.17
CA PHE A 141 -1.17 -5.40 20.72
C PHE A 141 -1.40 -5.22 22.22
N ASN A 142 -0.34 -4.91 22.97
CA ASN A 142 -0.46 -4.64 24.40
C ASN A 142 -1.37 -3.43 24.69
N LYS A 143 -1.25 -2.36 23.92
CA LYS A 143 -2.11 -1.18 24.03
C LYS A 143 -3.56 -1.51 23.70
N LEU A 144 -3.81 -2.19 22.57
CA LEU A 144 -5.16 -2.56 22.18
C LEU A 144 -5.86 -3.42 23.21
N ASN A 145 -5.14 -4.37 23.83
CA ASN A 145 -5.68 -5.20 24.91
C ASN A 145 -6.09 -4.36 26.14
N GLN A 146 -5.37 -3.30 26.47
CA GLN A 146 -5.72 -2.39 27.57
C GLN A 146 -7.02 -1.63 27.33
N PHE A 147 -7.36 -1.36 26.05
CA PHE A 147 -8.52 -0.55 25.68
C PHE A 147 -9.76 -1.38 25.34
N SER A 148 -9.67 -2.70 25.33
CA SER A 148 -10.73 -3.63 24.89
C SER A 148 -12.03 -3.55 25.72
N ASN A 149 -11.97 -3.04 26.94
CA ASN A 149 -13.15 -2.85 27.78
C ASN A 149 -13.94 -1.58 27.43
N LYS A 150 -13.35 -0.65 26.68
CA LYS A 150 -13.95 0.66 26.37
C LYS A 150 -14.34 0.80 24.91
N TYR A 151 -13.58 0.20 24.02
CA TYR A 151 -13.75 0.27 22.58
C TYR A 151 -13.98 -1.10 21.97
N ASN A 152 -14.74 -1.14 20.88
CA ASN A 152 -14.90 -2.37 20.11
C ASN A 152 -13.68 -2.62 19.25
N ILE A 153 -12.74 -3.39 19.75
CA ILE A 153 -11.44 -3.63 19.15
C ILE A 153 -11.39 -5.02 18.53
N LEU A 154 -10.92 -5.09 17.29
CA LEU A 154 -10.55 -6.34 16.66
C LEU A 154 -9.04 -6.36 16.39
N SER A 155 -8.33 -7.17 17.17
CA SER A 155 -6.92 -7.47 16.90
C SER A 155 -6.75 -8.96 16.66
N ASN A 156 -6.09 -9.33 15.57
CA ASN A 156 -5.77 -10.71 15.25
C ASN A 156 -4.31 -10.82 14.82
N ILE A 157 -3.62 -11.78 15.43
CA ILE A 157 -2.22 -12.09 15.16
C ILE A 157 -2.16 -13.22 14.14
N SER A 158 -1.62 -12.92 12.97
CA SER A 158 -1.26 -13.94 11.98
C SER A 158 0.05 -14.59 12.38
N PRO A 159 0.15 -15.92 12.50
CA PRO A 159 1.37 -16.59 12.97
C PRO A 159 2.55 -16.44 12.00
N SER A 160 2.30 -16.24 10.72
CA SER A 160 3.31 -16.00 9.70
C SER A 160 2.79 -15.14 8.55
N PHE A 161 3.66 -14.78 7.60
CA PHE A 161 3.28 -14.04 6.40
C PHE A 161 2.29 -14.86 5.54
N ARG A 162 1.23 -14.22 5.08
CA ARG A 162 0.14 -14.82 4.28
C ARG A 162 -0.63 -15.96 4.98
N THR A 163 -0.61 -16.01 6.30
CA THR A 163 -1.43 -16.93 7.09
C THR A 163 -2.42 -16.17 7.96
N GLY A 164 -3.36 -16.84 8.57
CA GLY A 164 -4.37 -16.22 9.44
C GLY A 164 -5.71 -16.06 8.75
N ILE A 165 -6.24 -14.84 8.72
CA ILE A 165 -7.58 -14.55 8.19
C ILE A 165 -7.57 -14.63 6.66
N HIS A 166 -8.63 -15.23 6.05
CA HIS A 166 -8.80 -15.23 4.61
C HIS A 166 -8.95 -13.81 4.07
N ILE A 167 -8.48 -13.55 2.85
CA ILE A 167 -8.47 -12.20 2.27
C ILE A 167 -9.85 -11.55 2.23
N ASP A 168 -10.89 -12.32 1.93
CA ASP A 168 -12.28 -11.84 1.90
C ASP A 168 -12.75 -11.39 3.28
N GLU A 169 -12.39 -12.14 4.33
CA GLU A 169 -12.71 -11.80 5.71
C GLU A 169 -11.91 -10.58 6.17
N TYR A 170 -10.62 -10.51 5.78
CA TYR A 170 -9.77 -9.36 6.04
C TYR A 170 -10.40 -8.06 5.52
N TYR A 171 -10.85 -8.03 4.25
CA TYR A 171 -11.46 -6.84 3.69
C TYR A 171 -12.86 -6.54 4.24
N LYS A 172 -13.64 -7.56 4.61
CA LYS A 172 -14.91 -7.36 5.36
C LYS A 172 -14.66 -6.70 6.71
N ILE A 173 -13.66 -7.16 7.44
CA ILE A 173 -13.27 -6.55 8.72
C ILE A 173 -12.79 -5.12 8.50
N MET A 174 -11.92 -4.89 7.50
CA MET A 174 -11.44 -3.55 7.16
C MET A 174 -12.61 -2.62 6.81
N GLY A 175 -13.56 -3.07 6.00
CA GLY A 175 -14.79 -2.33 5.65
C GLY A 175 -15.72 -2.07 6.84
N ASP A 176 -15.56 -2.79 7.94
CA ASP A 176 -16.34 -2.63 9.19
C ASP A 176 -15.54 -1.99 10.34
N THR A 177 -14.37 -1.41 10.01
CA THR A 177 -13.43 -0.76 10.94
C THR A 177 -13.44 0.76 10.75
N LYS A 178 -13.52 1.53 11.86
CA LYS A 178 -13.40 2.99 11.84
C LYS A 178 -11.93 3.42 11.75
N ILE A 179 -11.08 2.98 12.68
CA ILE A 179 -9.66 3.31 12.73
C ILE A 179 -8.83 2.06 12.41
N ALA A 180 -8.11 2.08 11.30
CA ALA A 180 -7.17 1.04 10.92
C ALA A 180 -5.75 1.44 11.32
N LEU A 181 -5.06 0.60 12.09
CA LEU A 181 -3.67 0.82 12.44
C LEU A 181 -2.78 0.30 11.31
N ALA A 182 -1.91 1.16 10.79
CA ALA A 182 -0.98 0.84 9.70
C ALA A 182 0.49 0.96 10.14
N PRO A 183 0.98 0.10 11.06
CA PRO A 183 2.37 0.11 11.48
C PRO A 183 3.28 -0.35 10.35
N ASP A 184 4.55 0.05 10.44
CA ASP A 184 5.59 -0.40 9.55
C ASP A 184 5.66 -1.92 9.48
N GLY A 185 5.95 -2.42 8.27
CA GLY A 185 6.29 -3.81 8.01
C GLY A 185 7.79 -4.05 8.08
N THR A 186 8.31 -4.87 7.19
CA THR A 186 9.74 -4.96 6.89
C THR A 186 10.22 -3.63 6.29
N SER A 187 9.38 -2.97 5.51
CA SER A 187 9.55 -1.61 5.03
C SER A 187 8.67 -0.62 5.80
N VAL A 188 9.01 0.67 5.72
CA VAL A 188 8.16 1.77 6.22
C VAL A 188 6.86 1.90 5.43
N ASP A 189 6.86 1.49 4.16
CA ASP A 189 5.67 1.34 3.34
C ASP A 189 4.97 0.02 3.66
N THR A 190 3.65 0.05 3.71
CA THR A 190 2.85 -1.15 3.94
C THR A 190 1.60 -1.16 3.08
N PHE A 191 1.19 -2.33 2.60
CA PHE A 191 -0.09 -2.53 1.90
C PHE A 191 -1.26 -1.99 2.72
N ARG A 192 -1.23 -2.20 4.04
CA ARG A 192 -2.32 -1.79 4.95
C ARG A 192 -2.63 -0.31 4.88
N TYR A 193 -1.64 0.53 4.60
CA TYR A 193 -1.88 1.96 4.40
C TYR A 193 -2.82 2.21 3.21
N VAL A 194 -2.54 1.58 2.08
CA VAL A 194 -3.35 1.69 0.86
C VAL A 194 -4.71 1.01 1.04
N GLU A 195 -4.72 -0.19 1.61
CA GLU A 195 -5.91 -0.99 1.88
C GLU A 195 -6.89 -0.27 2.82
N ALA A 196 -6.38 0.37 3.86
CA ALA A 196 -7.19 1.11 4.81
C ALA A 196 -7.86 2.33 4.16
N PHE A 197 -7.14 3.11 3.36
CA PHE A 197 -7.73 4.21 2.61
C PHE A 197 -8.72 3.74 1.55
N GLY A 198 -8.40 2.67 0.82
CA GLY A 198 -9.32 2.05 -0.16
C GLY A 198 -10.60 1.52 0.50
N SER A 199 -10.53 1.16 1.77
CA SER A 199 -11.68 0.78 2.60
C SER A 199 -12.34 1.97 3.31
N GLY A 200 -11.90 3.20 3.07
CA GLY A 200 -12.43 4.42 3.70
C GLY A 200 -12.17 4.54 5.20
N CYS A 201 -11.23 3.76 5.76
CA CYS A 201 -10.87 3.82 7.17
C CYS A 201 -10.12 5.11 7.50
N ILE A 202 -10.22 5.55 8.75
CA ILE A 202 -9.26 6.49 9.35
C ILE A 202 -7.95 5.72 9.53
N VAL A 203 -6.86 6.26 8.98
CA VAL A 203 -5.54 5.64 9.10
C VAL A 203 -4.76 6.27 10.24
N LEU A 204 -4.30 5.44 11.17
CA LEU A 204 -3.39 5.84 12.25
C LEU A 204 -2.07 5.11 12.07
N THR A 205 -0.97 5.86 11.97
CA THR A 205 0.37 5.30 11.78
C THR A 205 1.44 6.21 12.40
N THR A 206 2.67 5.74 12.45
CA THR A 206 3.82 6.57 12.79
C THR A 206 4.16 7.51 11.64
N LYS A 207 4.82 8.64 11.97
CA LYS A 207 5.24 9.63 10.98
C LYS A 207 6.05 8.98 9.87
N LYS A 208 5.72 9.30 8.63
CA LYS A 208 6.37 8.79 7.43
C LYS A 208 7.34 9.79 6.82
N ASP A 209 8.21 9.28 5.96
CA ASP A 209 9.11 10.11 5.15
C ASP A 209 8.33 11.05 4.23
N ASP A 210 8.99 12.13 3.77
CA ASP A 210 8.40 13.10 2.85
C ASP A 210 8.33 12.56 1.42
N ILE A 211 7.46 11.58 1.22
CA ILE A 211 7.16 10.99 -0.10
C ILE A 211 5.85 11.59 -0.62
N TRP A 212 5.74 11.80 -1.93
CA TRP A 212 4.62 12.52 -2.55
C TRP A 212 3.25 11.97 -2.14
N TYR A 213 3.08 10.66 -2.02
CA TYR A 213 1.81 10.03 -1.63
C TYR A 213 1.54 10.05 -0.12
N TYR A 214 2.46 10.48 0.72
CA TYR A 214 2.21 10.76 2.13
C TYR A 214 1.91 12.26 2.39
N ARG A 215 2.33 13.13 1.47
CA ARG A 215 2.07 14.57 1.59
C ARG A 215 0.58 14.86 1.57
N ASN A 216 0.14 15.71 2.50
CA ASN A 216 -1.27 16.13 2.59
C ASN A 216 -2.26 14.97 2.77
N SER A 217 -1.80 13.79 3.18
CA SER A 217 -2.70 12.68 3.48
C SER A 217 -3.57 13.00 4.70
N PRO A 218 -4.81 12.53 4.74
CA PRO A 218 -5.69 12.69 5.90
C PRO A 218 -5.35 11.70 7.03
N THR A 219 -4.11 11.29 7.13
CA THR A 219 -3.59 10.32 8.10
C THR A 219 -3.41 10.97 9.46
N PHE A 220 -3.77 10.28 10.52
CA PHE A 220 -3.39 10.63 11.87
C PHE A 220 -2.00 10.06 12.17
N TYR A 221 -1.04 10.95 12.44
CA TYR A 221 0.34 10.58 12.71
C TYR A 221 0.65 10.68 14.19
N ILE A 222 1.36 9.66 14.70
CA ILE A 222 1.99 9.63 16.01
C ILE A 222 3.51 9.50 15.83
N ASN A 223 4.30 9.95 16.81
CA ASN A 223 5.76 9.80 16.72
C ASN A 223 6.20 8.38 17.09
N SER A 224 5.48 7.75 18.01
CA SER A 224 5.69 6.34 18.39
C SER A 224 4.38 5.69 18.85
N TRP A 225 4.33 4.37 18.86
CA TRP A 225 3.14 3.62 19.32
C TRP A 225 2.89 3.77 20.82
N SER A 226 3.85 4.29 21.60
CA SER A 226 3.63 4.67 23.00
C SER A 226 2.60 5.78 23.18
N GLU A 227 2.39 6.63 22.15
CA GLU A 227 1.38 7.68 22.13
C GLU A 227 -0.05 7.16 21.90
N LEU A 228 -0.20 5.90 21.45
CA LEU A 228 -1.51 5.27 21.32
C LEU A 228 -2.15 5.13 22.71
N ASN A 229 -3.20 5.90 22.95
CA ASN A 229 -3.91 5.94 24.23
C ASN A 229 -5.41 6.23 24.03
N GLU A 230 -6.19 6.08 25.10
CA GLU A 230 -7.64 6.27 25.07
C GLU A 230 -8.06 7.68 24.65
N ASN A 231 -7.34 8.70 25.06
CA ASN A 231 -7.67 10.09 24.71
C ASN A 231 -7.51 10.33 23.20
N LEU A 232 -6.43 9.84 22.60
CA LEU A 232 -6.23 9.92 21.15
C LEU A 232 -7.37 9.23 20.39
N ILE A 233 -7.70 8.00 20.79
CA ILE A 233 -8.79 7.23 20.19
C ILE A 233 -10.12 7.97 20.33
N GLY A 234 -10.45 8.42 21.56
CA GLY A 234 -11.67 9.15 21.85
C GLY A 234 -11.80 10.45 21.06
N ASN A 235 -10.71 11.19 20.95
CA ASN A 235 -10.66 12.42 20.16
C ASN A 235 -10.93 12.15 18.66
N ILE A 236 -10.31 11.12 18.08
CA ILE A 236 -10.56 10.74 16.69
C ILE A 236 -12.02 10.31 16.48
N LEU A 237 -12.54 9.46 17.35
CA LEU A 237 -13.91 8.96 17.25
C LEU A 237 -14.99 10.03 17.52
N SER A 238 -14.65 11.14 18.17
CA SER A 238 -15.55 12.27 18.39
C SER A 238 -15.63 13.26 17.22
N MET A 239 -14.79 13.09 16.19
CA MET A 239 -14.82 13.92 14.99
C MET A 239 -16.02 13.58 14.10
N ASN A 240 -16.24 14.39 13.06
CA ASN A 240 -17.21 14.06 12.02
C ASN A 240 -16.72 12.87 11.18
N LEU A 241 -17.13 11.67 11.58
CA LEU A 241 -16.67 10.42 10.98
C LEU A 241 -17.05 10.30 9.50
N ASP A 242 -18.22 10.80 9.12
CA ASP A 242 -18.67 10.71 7.72
C ASP A 242 -17.90 11.67 6.81
N GLU A 243 -17.51 12.83 7.32
CA GLU A 243 -16.60 13.74 6.60
C GLU A 243 -15.21 13.14 6.43
N LEU A 244 -14.69 12.49 7.47
CA LEU A 244 -13.41 11.77 7.40
C LEU A 244 -13.45 10.61 6.38
N TYR A 245 -14.59 9.90 6.32
CA TYR A 245 -14.81 8.84 5.34
C TYR A 245 -14.69 9.36 3.91
N GLU A 246 -15.41 10.42 3.56
CA GLU A 246 -15.38 11.03 2.23
C GLU A 246 -13.97 11.55 1.87
N LYS A 247 -13.32 12.18 2.85
CA LYS A 247 -11.94 12.67 2.70
C LYS A 247 -10.94 11.54 2.43
N ASN A 248 -11.09 10.41 3.12
CA ASN A 248 -10.23 9.25 2.96
C ASN A 248 -10.43 8.58 1.59
N LEU A 249 -11.69 8.40 1.16
CA LEU A 249 -11.98 7.87 -0.17
C LEU A 249 -11.50 8.78 -1.29
N LYS A 250 -11.69 10.09 -1.11
CA LYS A 250 -11.17 11.06 -2.08
C LYS A 250 -9.65 10.95 -2.20
N TYR A 251 -8.95 10.89 -1.06
CA TYR A 251 -7.49 10.72 -1.06
C TYR A 251 -7.06 9.42 -1.73
N TYR A 252 -7.73 8.29 -1.46
CA TYR A 252 -7.47 7.04 -2.15
C TYR A 252 -7.59 7.19 -3.67
N ASN A 253 -8.72 7.74 -4.12
CA ASN A 253 -9.00 7.88 -5.55
C ASN A 253 -8.02 8.81 -6.28
N ASP A 254 -7.64 9.91 -5.63
CA ASP A 254 -6.79 10.95 -6.24
C ASP A 254 -5.29 10.62 -6.18
N ILE A 255 -4.86 9.78 -5.22
CA ILE A 255 -3.43 9.59 -4.90
C ILE A 255 -3.00 8.11 -4.93
N LEU A 256 -3.80 7.21 -4.34
CA LEU A 256 -3.36 5.82 -4.09
C LEU A 256 -3.95 4.81 -5.06
N SER A 257 -5.01 5.16 -5.78
CA SER A 257 -5.65 4.26 -6.73
C SER A 257 -4.74 3.94 -7.91
N GLU A 258 -4.99 2.83 -8.57
CA GLU A 258 -4.24 2.36 -9.74
C GLU A 258 -4.22 3.41 -10.85
N LYS A 259 -5.33 4.11 -11.05
CA LYS A 259 -5.44 5.19 -12.02
C LYS A 259 -4.55 6.37 -11.63
N ALA A 260 -4.59 6.81 -10.39
CA ALA A 260 -3.77 7.92 -9.90
C ALA A 260 -2.27 7.61 -10.00
N VAL A 261 -1.88 6.37 -9.68
CA VAL A 261 -0.49 5.92 -9.80
C VAL A 261 -0.07 5.83 -11.27
N ALA A 262 -0.92 5.33 -12.16
CA ALA A 262 -0.64 5.33 -13.60
C ALA A 262 -0.45 6.77 -14.15
N GLU A 263 -1.27 7.73 -13.72
CA GLU A 263 -1.10 9.15 -14.07
C GLU A 263 0.23 9.71 -13.56
N TYR A 264 0.61 9.37 -12.32
CA TYR A 264 1.90 9.77 -11.78
C TYR A 264 3.06 9.19 -12.58
N ILE A 265 2.99 7.90 -12.94
CA ILE A 265 3.99 7.25 -13.80
C ILE A 265 4.05 7.98 -15.15
N PHE A 266 2.92 8.16 -15.83
CA PHE A 266 2.86 8.82 -17.13
C PHE A 266 3.48 10.22 -17.10
N LYS A 267 3.13 11.04 -16.09
CA LYS A 267 3.68 12.39 -15.93
C LYS A 267 5.21 12.39 -15.81
N ASN A 268 5.79 11.41 -15.16
CA ASN A 268 7.23 11.33 -14.94
C ASN A 268 8.01 10.65 -16.08
N LEU A 269 7.31 10.14 -17.11
CA LEU A 269 7.96 9.69 -18.36
C LEU A 269 8.27 10.84 -19.32
N THR A 270 7.57 11.96 -19.20
CA THR A 270 7.63 13.11 -20.12
C THR A 270 8.52 14.24 -19.62
N VAL A 271 9.15 14.06 -18.47
CA VAL A 271 10.05 15.04 -17.87
C VAL A 271 11.52 14.75 -18.21
#